data_c5f0cd8b9a89c9f4e22276926b36768c
#
_entry.id   c5f0cd8b9a89c9f4e22276926b36768c
#
_cell.length_a   1.000
_cell.length_b   1.000
_cell.length_c   1.000
_cell.angle_alpha   90.00
_cell.angle_beta   90.00
_cell.angle_gamma   90.00
#
_symmetry.space_group_name_H-M   'P 1'
#
loop_
_entity.id
_entity.type
_entity.pdbx_description
1 polymer ?
#
loop_
_entity_poly.entity_id
_entity_poly.type
_entity_poly.pdbx_seq_one_letter_code
_entity_poly.pdbx_strand_id
1 'polypeptide(L)'
;MYLGTQGDKTMQALHVLDSLITQMPVNEQGVTTAKQEILNNVNNDYPSFRELPSFVSAYRTAGYSEDPHTNITRLVPTLNTNDMLDFYRQNIQSQPHVIFIVGNKKHLDMQALSKYGKLVELKKSDVLH
;
A
#
# COMPACT_ATOMS: atom_id res chain seq x y z
N MET A 1 3.26 0.23 1.79
CA MET A 1 3.55 1.67 1.65
C MET A 1 5.06 1.84 1.46
N TYR A 2 5.49 2.72 0.58
CA TYR A 2 6.91 2.99 0.30
C TYR A 2 7.17 4.50 0.36
N LEU A 3 8.30 4.89 0.94
CA LEU A 3 8.73 6.29 1.00
C LEU A 3 10.25 6.38 0.82
N GLY A 4 10.70 7.18 -0.14
CA GLY A 4 12.11 7.55 -0.31
C GLY A 4 12.39 8.89 0.37
N THR A 5 13.47 8.95 1.18
CA THR A 5 13.87 10.18 1.88
C THR A 5 15.40 10.28 2.02
N GLN A 6 15.90 11.45 2.40
CA GLN A 6 17.28 11.63 2.82
C GLN A 6 17.53 10.88 4.13
N GLY A 7 18.73 10.33 4.29
CA GLY A 7 19.07 9.49 5.44
C GLY A 7 18.88 10.15 6.80
N ASP A 8 19.20 11.42 6.92
CA ASP A 8 19.05 12.25 8.12
C ASP A 8 17.58 12.57 8.47
N LYS A 9 16.65 12.39 7.50
CA LYS A 9 15.21 12.61 7.66
C LYS A 9 14.42 11.31 7.89
N THR A 10 15.09 10.17 8.02
CA THR A 10 14.44 8.87 8.16
C THR A 10 13.47 8.80 9.33
N MET A 11 13.86 9.33 10.49
CA MET A 11 12.99 9.34 11.67
C MET A 11 11.73 10.20 11.48
N GLN A 12 11.89 11.34 10.83
CA GLN A 12 10.76 12.22 10.53
C GLN A 12 9.79 11.55 9.53
N ALA A 13 10.33 10.93 8.50
CA ALA A 13 9.55 10.18 7.52
C ALA A 13 8.82 8.98 8.16
N LEU A 14 9.51 8.25 9.05
CA LEU A 14 8.91 7.12 9.77
C LEU A 14 7.77 7.58 10.68
N HIS A 15 7.93 8.69 11.38
CA HIS A 15 6.87 9.25 12.22
C HIS A 15 5.62 9.61 11.39
N VAL A 16 5.80 10.20 10.21
CA VAL A 16 4.68 10.50 9.31
C VAL A 16 4.00 9.21 8.85
N LEU A 17 4.75 8.19 8.43
CA LEU A 17 4.18 6.90 8.01
C LEU A 17 3.42 6.22 9.15
N ASP A 18 3.97 6.20 10.34
CA ASP A 18 3.34 5.63 11.53
C ASP A 18 2.03 6.37 11.87
N SER A 19 2.04 7.69 11.82
CA SER A 19 0.83 8.49 12.03
C SER A 19 -0.26 8.21 10.99
N LEU A 20 0.10 7.97 9.73
CA LEU A 20 -0.86 7.61 8.68
C LEU A 20 -1.46 6.21 8.88
N ILE A 21 -0.69 5.27 9.45
CA ILE A 21 -1.16 3.91 9.76
C ILE A 21 -2.04 3.91 11.01
N THR A 22 -1.70 4.71 12.02
CA THR A 22 -2.41 4.75 13.31
C THR A 22 -3.61 5.69 13.32
N GLN A 23 -3.56 6.76 12.54
CA GLN A 23 -4.58 7.81 12.47
C GLN A 23 -4.76 8.27 11.03
N MET A 24 -5.34 7.42 10.19
CA MET A 24 -5.54 7.76 8.78
C MET A 24 -6.38 9.03 8.62
N PRO A 25 -5.84 10.10 8.03
CA PRO A 25 -6.61 11.31 7.77
C PRO A 25 -7.58 11.04 6.62
N VAL A 26 -8.87 11.06 6.91
CA VAL A 26 -9.92 10.84 5.92
C VAL A 26 -10.75 12.09 5.77
N ASN A 27 -10.98 12.47 4.52
CA ASN A 27 -11.95 13.50 4.16
C ASN A 27 -12.73 13.07 2.91
N GLU A 28 -13.95 13.55 2.76
CA GLU A 28 -14.85 13.16 1.66
C GLU A 28 -14.28 13.51 0.29
N GLN A 29 -13.58 14.63 0.17
CA GLN A 29 -12.93 15.03 -1.08
C GLN A 29 -11.83 14.04 -1.49
N GLY A 30 -11.02 13.58 -0.55
CA GLY A 30 -9.99 12.56 -0.79
C GLY A 30 -10.58 11.23 -1.24
N VAL A 31 -11.68 10.80 -0.62
CA VAL A 31 -12.40 9.59 -1.03
C VAL A 31 -12.95 9.73 -2.44
N THR A 32 -13.57 10.86 -2.76
CA THR A 32 -14.10 11.13 -4.10
C THR A 32 -12.99 11.10 -5.16
N THR A 33 -11.87 11.76 -4.89
CA THR A 33 -10.69 11.77 -5.79
C THR A 33 -10.15 10.34 -5.99
N ALA A 34 -9.96 9.59 -4.92
CA ALA A 34 -9.46 8.22 -5.00
C ALA A 34 -10.39 7.30 -5.82
N LYS A 35 -11.71 7.41 -5.64
CA LYS A 35 -12.70 6.68 -6.45
C LYS A 35 -12.57 7.02 -7.92
N GLN A 36 -12.43 8.30 -8.25
CA GLN A 36 -12.28 8.74 -9.64
C GLN A 36 -10.99 8.21 -10.26
N GLU A 37 -9.88 8.24 -9.52
CA GLU A 37 -8.60 7.68 -9.97
C GLU A 37 -8.67 6.18 -10.22
N ILE A 38 -9.29 5.42 -9.32
CA ILE A 38 -9.48 3.98 -9.50
C ILE A 38 -10.28 3.69 -10.77
N LEU A 39 -11.39 4.38 -10.98
CA LEU A 39 -12.23 4.20 -12.17
C LEU A 39 -11.52 4.61 -13.45
N ASN A 40 -10.76 5.70 -13.42
CA ASN A 40 -9.96 6.13 -14.57
C ASN A 40 -8.87 5.09 -14.90
N ASN A 41 -8.19 4.55 -13.89
CA ASN A 41 -7.17 3.52 -14.09
C ASN A 41 -7.79 2.26 -14.71
N VAL A 42 -8.90 1.77 -14.16
CA VAL A 42 -9.62 0.61 -14.70
C VAL A 42 -10.04 0.84 -16.15
N ASN A 43 -10.52 2.03 -16.48
CA ASN A 43 -10.96 2.35 -17.85
C ASN A 43 -9.80 2.51 -18.85
N ASN A 44 -8.59 2.79 -18.37
CA ASN A 44 -7.41 2.98 -19.20
C ASN A 44 -6.46 1.77 -19.24
N ASP A 45 -6.60 0.84 -18.30
CA ASP A 45 -5.72 -0.32 -18.14
C ASP A 45 -6.29 -1.55 -18.90
N TYR A 46 -6.41 -1.41 -20.22
CA TYR A 46 -6.78 -2.54 -21.08
C TYR A 46 -5.53 -3.20 -21.65
N PRO A 47 -5.39 -4.51 -21.47
CA PRO A 47 -4.30 -5.25 -22.10
C PRO A 47 -4.41 -5.17 -23.62
N SER A 48 -3.27 -5.12 -24.29
CA SER A 48 -3.23 -5.25 -25.74
C SER A 48 -3.81 -6.59 -26.18
N PHE A 49 -4.29 -6.66 -27.40
CA PHE A 49 -4.84 -7.89 -27.99
C PHE A 49 -3.92 -9.13 -27.79
N ARG A 50 -2.60 -8.93 -27.86
CA ARG A 50 -1.62 -10.01 -27.70
C ARG A 50 -1.47 -10.48 -26.26
N GLU A 51 -1.79 -9.66 -25.29
CA GLU A 51 -1.69 -9.93 -23.86
C GLU A 51 -2.96 -10.55 -23.27
N LEU A 52 -4.11 -10.39 -23.96
CA LEU A 52 -5.40 -10.91 -23.49
C LEU A 52 -5.37 -12.37 -23.00
N PRO A 53 -4.77 -13.34 -23.74
CA PRO A 53 -4.74 -14.72 -23.26
C PRO A 53 -4.00 -14.90 -21.94
N SER A 54 -2.91 -14.14 -21.73
CA SER A 54 -2.13 -14.18 -20.49
C SER A 54 -2.91 -13.59 -19.33
N PHE A 55 -3.62 -12.49 -19.53
CA PHE A 55 -4.49 -11.87 -18.52
C PHE A 55 -5.64 -12.80 -18.13
N VAL A 56 -6.34 -13.38 -19.11
CA VAL A 56 -7.43 -14.35 -18.84
C VAL A 56 -6.91 -15.56 -18.05
N SER A 57 -5.74 -16.08 -18.41
CA SER A 57 -5.12 -17.19 -17.68
C SER A 57 -4.77 -16.80 -16.24
N ALA A 58 -4.17 -15.63 -16.04
CA ALA A 58 -3.83 -15.11 -14.72
C ALA A 58 -5.06 -14.92 -13.84
N TYR A 59 -6.14 -14.32 -14.36
CA TYR A 59 -7.39 -14.13 -13.63
C TYR A 59 -8.03 -15.45 -13.23
N ARG A 60 -8.08 -16.44 -14.13
CA ARG A 60 -8.58 -17.78 -13.82
C ARG A 60 -7.75 -18.47 -12.74
N THR A 61 -6.44 -18.35 -12.81
CA THR A 61 -5.53 -18.92 -11.80
C THR A 61 -5.74 -18.24 -10.43
N ALA A 62 -6.05 -16.95 -10.43
CA ALA A 62 -6.40 -16.19 -9.22
C ALA A 62 -7.83 -16.46 -8.72
N GLY A 63 -8.62 -17.32 -9.41
CA GLY A 63 -9.97 -17.71 -9.00
C GLY A 63 -11.09 -16.80 -9.49
N TYR A 64 -10.81 -15.86 -10.40
CA TYR A 64 -11.85 -15.02 -11.00
C TYR A 64 -12.59 -15.76 -12.11
N SER A 65 -13.92 -15.75 -12.07
CA SER A 65 -14.79 -16.28 -13.12
C SER A 65 -15.06 -15.31 -14.26
N GLU A 66 -14.88 -14.01 -14.00
CA GLU A 66 -15.08 -12.90 -14.92
C GLU A 66 -13.95 -11.86 -14.75
N ASP A 67 -13.91 -10.85 -15.60
CA ASP A 67 -12.96 -9.75 -15.49
C ASP A 67 -13.17 -8.99 -14.17
N PRO A 68 -12.16 -8.93 -13.26
CA PRO A 68 -12.27 -8.21 -12.01
C PRO A 68 -12.56 -6.71 -12.18
N HIS A 69 -12.23 -6.10 -13.32
CA HIS A 69 -12.57 -4.70 -13.63
C HIS A 69 -14.08 -4.45 -13.62
N THR A 70 -14.89 -5.44 -14.03
CA THR A 70 -16.36 -5.37 -13.97
C THR A 70 -16.85 -5.13 -12.55
N ASN A 71 -16.29 -5.86 -11.58
CA ASN A 71 -16.64 -5.71 -10.16
C ASN A 71 -16.17 -4.38 -9.60
N ILE A 72 -14.96 -3.94 -9.93
CA ILE A 72 -14.42 -2.64 -9.51
C ILE A 72 -15.32 -1.51 -10.00
N THR A 73 -15.65 -1.50 -11.29
CA THR A 73 -16.52 -0.48 -11.90
C THR A 73 -17.90 -0.42 -11.27
N ARG A 74 -18.44 -1.55 -10.86
CA ARG A 74 -19.75 -1.64 -10.20
C ARG A 74 -19.70 -1.21 -8.73
N LEU A 75 -18.69 -1.62 -7.98
CA LEU A 75 -18.62 -1.45 -6.54
C LEU A 75 -18.03 -0.09 -6.12
N VAL A 76 -16.96 0.37 -6.76
CA VAL A 76 -16.28 1.61 -6.35
C VAL A 76 -17.20 2.83 -6.29
N PRO A 77 -18.15 3.06 -7.23
CA PRO A 77 -19.09 4.18 -7.11
C PRO A 77 -19.97 4.14 -5.85
N THR A 78 -20.29 2.94 -5.33
CA THR A 78 -21.17 2.77 -4.18
C THR A 78 -20.47 2.97 -2.83
N LEU A 79 -19.14 2.85 -2.80
CA LEU A 79 -18.37 3.00 -1.56
C LEU A 79 -18.43 4.44 -1.05
N ASN A 80 -18.44 4.57 0.27
CA ASN A 80 -18.43 5.84 0.97
C ASN A 80 -17.31 5.91 2.01
N THR A 81 -17.17 7.04 2.67
CA THR A 81 -16.12 7.29 3.67
C THR A 81 -16.18 6.29 4.84
N ASN A 82 -17.38 5.88 5.26
CA ASN A 82 -17.52 4.92 6.36
C ASN A 82 -17.03 3.52 5.96
N ASP A 83 -17.32 3.07 4.75
CA ASP A 83 -16.83 1.79 4.24
C ASP A 83 -15.29 1.75 4.27
N MET A 84 -14.64 2.85 3.87
CA MET A 84 -13.19 2.97 3.91
C MET A 84 -12.64 2.99 5.34
N LEU A 85 -13.30 3.71 6.26
CA LEU A 85 -12.91 3.76 7.67
C LEU A 85 -13.07 2.39 8.35
N ASP A 86 -14.13 1.67 8.05
CA ASP A 86 -14.37 0.34 8.62
C ASP A 86 -13.35 -0.67 8.11
N PHE A 87 -13.04 -0.63 6.82
CA PHE A 87 -11.93 -1.43 6.27
C PHE A 87 -10.59 -1.11 6.95
N TYR A 88 -10.27 0.18 7.11
CA TYR A 88 -9.04 0.62 7.77
C TYR A 88 -8.97 0.10 9.22
N ARG A 89 -10.02 0.26 10.01
CA ARG A 89 -10.07 -0.19 11.40
C ARG A 89 -9.90 -1.70 11.53
N GLN A 90 -10.53 -2.46 10.65
CA GLN A 90 -10.52 -3.92 10.69
C GLN A 90 -9.21 -4.52 10.16
N ASN A 91 -8.60 -3.91 9.16
CA ASN A 91 -7.54 -4.55 8.38
C ASN A 91 -6.17 -3.85 8.48
N ILE A 92 -6.10 -2.62 9.01
CA ILE A 92 -4.86 -1.84 9.01
C ILE A 92 -4.50 -1.33 10.40
N GLN A 93 -5.40 -0.60 11.05
CA GLN A 93 -5.11 0.20 12.25
C GLN A 93 -4.48 -0.58 13.41
N SER A 94 -4.94 -1.79 13.65
CA SER A 94 -4.50 -2.62 14.79
C SER A 94 -3.70 -3.85 14.34
N GLN A 95 -3.32 -3.91 13.08
CA GLN A 95 -2.58 -5.06 12.57
C GLN A 95 -1.07 -4.91 12.81
N PRO A 96 -0.39 -6.02 13.15
CA PRO A 96 1.06 -6.01 13.22
C PRO A 96 1.65 -5.70 11.85
N HIS A 97 2.66 -4.85 11.81
CA HIS A 97 3.33 -4.48 10.57
C HIS A 97 4.85 -4.58 10.70
N VAL A 98 5.51 -4.72 9.58
CA VAL A 98 6.97 -4.76 9.49
C VAL A 98 7.45 -3.49 8.81
N ILE A 99 8.42 -2.83 9.43
CA ILE A 99 9.09 -1.67 8.86
C ILE A 99 10.42 -2.14 8.28
N PHE A 100 10.60 -1.97 6.99
CA PHE A 100 11.83 -2.30 6.29
C PHE A 100 12.55 -1.03 5.86
N ILE A 101 13.80 -0.83 6.33
CA ILE A 101 14.60 0.36 6.06
C ILE A 101 15.86 -0.06 5.30
N VAL A 102 16.08 0.56 4.16
CA VAL A 102 17.32 0.42 3.37
C VAL A 102 18.03 1.76 3.35
N GLY A 103 19.24 1.80 3.87
CA GLY A 103 20.00 3.04 3.93
C GLY A 103 21.37 2.90 4.58
N ASN A 104 22.09 4.02 4.70
CA ASN A 104 23.36 4.05 5.41
C ASN A 104 23.11 4.14 6.92
N LYS A 105 23.50 3.10 7.64
CA LYS A 105 23.35 3.00 9.11
C LYS A 105 23.91 4.20 9.88
N LYS A 106 24.95 4.88 9.37
CA LYS A 106 25.53 6.07 10.01
C LYS A 106 24.57 7.26 10.13
N HIS A 107 23.50 7.26 9.31
CA HIS A 107 22.48 8.31 9.30
C HIS A 107 21.19 7.88 10.03
N LEU A 108 21.17 6.69 10.64
CA LEU A 108 20.00 6.14 11.33
C LEU A 108 20.18 6.24 12.85
N ASP A 109 19.19 6.78 13.53
CA ASP A 109 19.10 6.73 14.99
C ASP A 109 18.54 5.36 15.43
N MET A 110 19.45 4.43 15.71
CA MET A 110 19.09 3.06 16.10
C MET A 110 18.34 3.01 17.44
N GLN A 111 18.59 3.95 18.35
CA GLN A 111 17.90 4.03 19.62
C GLN A 111 16.44 4.50 19.42
N ALA A 112 16.23 5.49 18.58
CA ALA A 112 14.89 5.94 18.24
C ALA A 112 14.11 4.86 17.46
N LEU A 113 14.76 4.15 16.54
CA LEU A 113 14.15 3.06 15.79
C LEU A 113 13.70 1.90 16.69
N SER A 114 14.43 1.60 17.77
CA SER A 114 14.05 0.54 18.71
C SER A 114 12.70 0.76 19.40
N LYS A 115 12.18 2.00 19.42
CA LYS A 115 10.87 2.33 19.98
C LYS A 115 9.70 1.81 19.11
N TYR A 116 9.95 1.56 17.82
CA TYR A 116 8.93 1.03 16.90
C TYR A 116 8.84 -0.50 16.92
N GLY A 117 9.82 -1.18 17.52
CA GLY A 117 9.80 -2.63 17.63
C GLY A 117 11.18 -3.26 17.70
N LYS A 118 11.20 -4.59 17.60
CA LYS A 118 12.45 -5.35 17.58
C LYS A 118 13.25 -5.07 16.32
N LEU A 119 14.47 -4.57 16.46
CA LEU A 119 15.38 -4.35 15.35
C LEU A 119 16.06 -5.66 14.92
N VAL A 120 16.04 -5.93 13.63
CA VAL A 120 16.80 -7.02 13.00
C VAL A 120 17.66 -6.39 11.90
N GLU A 121 18.97 -6.48 12.04
CA GLU A 121 19.90 -5.98 11.04
C GLU A 121 20.21 -7.10 10.05
N LEU A 122 19.93 -6.86 8.77
CA LEU A 122 20.25 -7.77 7.67
C LEU A 122 21.46 -7.26 6.91
N LYS A 123 22.38 -8.17 6.59
CA LYS A 123 23.51 -7.89 5.68
C LYS A 123 23.06 -8.10 4.24
N LYS A 124 23.82 -7.50 3.30
CA LYS A 124 23.56 -7.68 1.87
C LYS A 124 23.55 -9.16 1.46
N SER A 125 24.43 -9.97 2.06
CA SER A 125 24.50 -11.43 1.85
C SER A 125 23.27 -12.20 2.31
N ASP A 126 22.46 -11.63 3.22
CA ASP A 126 21.28 -12.30 3.77
C ASP A 126 20.05 -12.07 2.89
N VAL A 127 20.13 -11.12 1.95
CA VAL A 127 19.01 -10.68 1.10
C VAL A 127 19.26 -10.99 -0.39
N LEU A 128 20.52 -10.99 -0.82
CA LEU A 128 20.90 -11.26 -2.22
C LEU A 128 21.68 -12.58 -2.30
N HIS A 129 21.07 -13.56 -2.96
CA HIS A 129 21.69 -14.82 -3.33
C HIS A 129 22.25 -14.76 -4.74
#